data_7c0b2416d97b441127922dbd4dd7a181
#
_entry.id   7c0b2416d97b441127922dbd4dd7a181
#
_cell.length_a   1.000
_cell.length_b   1.000
_cell.length_c   1.000
_cell.angle_alpha   90.00
_cell.angle_beta   90.00
_cell.angle_gamma   90.00
#
_symmetry.space_group_name_H-M   'P 1'
#
loop_
_entity.id
_entity.type
_entity.pdbx_description
1 polymer ?
#
loop_
_entity_poly.entity_id
_entity_poly.type
_entity_poly.pdbx_seq_one_letter_code
_entity_poly.pdbx_strand_id
1 'polypeptide(L)'
;MRSVTEHRARLLAGTAPLPAVSMATGDCLGLVLAEDARAATDLPGFDNSGMDGYAVRAAEVTTASQDRPVVLPVDGDIAAGDTRRHVLVPGHTMRIMIGAPLPAGADAVVPVELSDGGTHVVRLRLAAEVGRHVRRRAEDVRSGDVILGAGALVGPGQVALLSAANLARVRARPRPRVAVWSTGDELVPVGSDLVPGRIVDSNGPMLAALVQAAGGEVVVVGTIADRRAAVQTLASVAEGERADLIVTTGGVSMGAYDTVKQVLADEGVEFVRVAMRPGMPQGFGHIGPRGTPILTLPGNPVSALVSFHVFVLPVIRALAGLPVGPVPADGGYDAVAAVGWTSVRGKAEWTRVVAGPDGLRPSGGQGSHMLGALAGATALALVPEEVVQVRAGDWLRCLPILGQDRPMTEPRLTHVRGDGSAHMVDVSGKAVTVRSASAAGRVLVSAEVVAALRGAGVPKGDALAVARIAGIQAVKRTPDLIPLAHPIAVHAVDVDLTVADDAVLIGATVRTADRTGIEMEALTAVSVAALALVDMVKAVDRHTRITDVRVTAKSGGRSGDWSEA
;
A
#
# COMPACT_ATOMS: atom_id res chain seq x y z
N MET A 1 -34.54 8.95 5.98
CA MET A 1 -33.53 7.98 5.53
C MET A 1 -32.26 8.32 6.28
N ARG A 2 -31.57 7.30 6.82
CA ARG A 2 -30.27 7.49 7.49
C ARG A 2 -29.17 7.57 6.43
N SER A 3 -28.16 8.43 6.61
CA SER A 3 -27.00 8.43 5.70
C SER A 3 -26.12 7.17 5.88
N VAL A 4 -25.31 6.84 4.89
CA VAL A 4 -24.34 5.74 4.98
C VAL A 4 -23.38 5.94 6.15
N THR A 5 -22.87 7.17 6.30
CA THR A 5 -21.94 7.54 7.37
C THR A 5 -22.55 7.39 8.77
N GLU A 6 -23.77 7.88 8.97
CA GLU A 6 -24.47 7.74 10.25
C GLU A 6 -24.75 6.28 10.60
N HIS A 7 -25.20 5.47 9.63
CA HIS A 7 -25.49 4.07 9.87
C HIS A 7 -24.21 3.32 10.26
N ARG A 8 -23.13 3.51 9.52
CA ARG A 8 -21.83 2.93 9.83
C ARG A 8 -21.29 3.33 11.20
N ALA A 9 -21.36 4.62 11.54
CA ALA A 9 -20.94 5.12 12.85
C ALA A 9 -21.70 4.42 13.99
N ARG A 10 -23.00 4.19 13.81
CA ARG A 10 -23.83 3.51 14.80
C ARG A 10 -23.48 2.03 14.97
N LEU A 11 -23.16 1.33 13.88
CA LEU A 11 -22.66 -0.06 13.93
C LEU A 11 -21.35 -0.15 14.71
N LEU A 12 -20.42 0.76 14.44
CA LEU A 12 -19.10 0.76 15.04
C LEU A 12 -19.10 1.21 16.50
N ALA A 13 -20.02 2.10 16.91
CA ALA A 13 -20.15 2.53 18.29
C ALA A 13 -20.49 1.39 19.27
N GLY A 14 -21.15 0.32 18.78
CA GLY A 14 -21.46 -0.89 19.55
C GLY A 14 -20.43 -2.02 19.39
N THR A 15 -19.33 -1.80 18.66
CA THR A 15 -18.36 -2.85 18.34
C THR A 15 -17.03 -2.60 19.04
N ALA A 16 -16.68 -3.46 19.99
CA ALA A 16 -15.36 -3.45 20.63
C ALA A 16 -14.45 -4.54 20.05
N PRO A 17 -13.13 -4.35 20.02
CA PRO A 17 -12.19 -5.39 19.63
C PRO A 17 -12.31 -6.63 20.53
N LEU A 18 -12.17 -7.83 19.94
CA LEU A 18 -12.23 -9.08 20.66
C LEU A 18 -11.16 -9.15 21.77
N PRO A 19 -11.43 -9.85 22.87
CA PRO A 19 -10.45 -10.06 23.94
C PRO A 19 -9.17 -10.70 23.42
N ALA A 20 -8.03 -10.20 23.90
CA ALA A 20 -6.72 -10.75 23.55
C ALA A 20 -6.53 -12.17 24.09
N VAL A 21 -5.96 -13.04 23.27
CA VAL A 21 -5.59 -14.41 23.65
C VAL A 21 -4.09 -14.63 23.47
N SER A 22 -3.52 -15.55 24.24
CA SER A 22 -2.12 -15.96 24.01
C SER A 22 -2.08 -16.94 22.85
N MET A 23 -1.30 -16.63 21.82
CA MET A 23 -1.17 -17.43 20.60
C MET A 23 0.28 -17.77 20.32
N ALA A 24 0.54 -18.89 19.67
CA ALA A 24 1.87 -19.19 19.18
C ALA A 24 2.25 -18.21 18.06
N THR A 25 3.51 -17.79 18.03
CA THR A 25 3.99 -16.78 17.05
C THR A 25 3.73 -17.19 15.60
N GLY A 26 3.86 -18.49 15.29
CA GLY A 26 3.57 -19.01 13.94
C GLY A 26 2.10 -18.91 13.52
N ASP A 27 1.17 -18.86 14.48
CA ASP A 27 -0.28 -18.80 14.22
C ASP A 27 -0.81 -17.36 14.14
N CYS A 28 0.06 -16.35 14.33
CA CYS A 28 -0.34 -14.95 14.41
C CYS A 28 -0.47 -14.25 13.05
N LEU A 29 -0.15 -14.91 11.95
CA LEU A 29 -0.21 -14.28 10.61
C LEU A 29 -1.60 -13.71 10.32
N GLY A 30 -1.64 -12.41 10.01
CA GLY A 30 -2.87 -11.66 9.72
C GLY A 30 -3.66 -11.24 10.96
N LEU A 31 -3.14 -11.46 12.17
CA LEU A 31 -3.74 -11.02 13.43
C LEU A 31 -3.14 -9.69 13.91
N VAL A 32 -3.83 -9.04 14.83
CA VAL A 32 -3.40 -7.79 15.44
C VAL A 32 -2.86 -8.04 16.84
N LEU A 33 -1.67 -7.53 17.15
CA LEU A 33 -1.12 -7.59 18.50
C LEU A 33 -1.98 -6.75 19.45
N ALA A 34 -2.30 -7.31 20.61
CA ALA A 34 -3.07 -6.61 21.63
C ALA A 34 -2.18 -5.85 22.63
N GLU A 35 -0.92 -6.23 22.72
CA GLU A 35 0.08 -5.70 23.66
C GLU A 35 1.42 -5.53 22.92
N ASP A 36 2.30 -4.72 23.46
CA ASP A 36 3.66 -4.57 22.96
C ASP A 36 4.42 -5.90 23.04
N ALA A 37 5.02 -6.31 21.95
CA ALA A 37 5.95 -7.44 21.92
C ALA A 37 7.36 -6.92 22.22
N ARG A 38 7.99 -7.46 23.28
CA ARG A 38 9.34 -7.09 23.68
C ARG A 38 10.30 -8.24 23.41
N ALA A 39 11.46 -7.92 22.85
CA ALA A 39 12.48 -8.91 22.53
C ALA A 39 12.92 -9.67 23.81
N ALA A 40 12.91 -11.00 23.75
CA ALA A 40 13.42 -11.85 24.84
C ALA A 40 14.94 -12.03 24.76
N THR A 41 15.57 -11.72 23.62
CA THR A 41 17.01 -11.85 23.40
C THR A 41 17.52 -10.70 22.54
N ASP A 42 18.83 -10.48 22.57
CA ASP A 42 19.52 -9.54 21.68
C ASP A 42 19.52 -10.07 20.23
N LEU A 43 19.53 -9.16 19.25
CA LEU A 43 19.73 -9.48 17.84
C LEU A 43 20.88 -8.63 17.26
N PRO A 44 21.99 -9.23 16.83
CA PRO A 44 22.39 -10.61 17.07
C PRO A 44 22.62 -10.92 18.55
N GLY A 45 22.51 -12.19 18.96
CA GLY A 45 22.68 -12.63 20.35
C GLY A 45 24.15 -12.56 20.86
N PHE A 46 25.12 -12.44 19.94
CA PHE A 46 26.57 -12.37 20.21
C PHE A 46 27.29 -11.70 19.04
N ASP A 47 28.53 -11.22 19.29
CA ASP A 47 29.38 -10.71 18.22
C ASP A 47 29.72 -11.84 17.25
N ASN A 48 29.44 -11.65 15.95
CA ASN A 48 29.64 -12.67 14.95
C ASN A 48 30.21 -12.10 13.64
N SER A 49 30.75 -13.01 12.83
CA SER A 49 31.27 -12.62 11.51
C SER A 49 30.17 -12.24 10.54
N GLY A 50 30.34 -11.11 9.85
CA GLY A 50 29.51 -10.68 8.72
C GLY A 50 29.87 -11.33 7.39
N MET A 51 31.01 -12.02 7.30
CA MET A 51 31.56 -12.61 6.08
C MET A 51 32.25 -13.95 6.37
N ASP A 52 32.37 -14.79 5.35
CA ASP A 52 33.34 -15.90 5.38
C ASP A 52 34.76 -15.34 5.25
N GLY A 53 35.67 -15.74 6.09
CA GLY A 53 37.02 -15.19 6.05
C GLY A 53 37.92 -15.59 7.21
N TYR A 54 38.70 -14.64 7.71
CA TYR A 54 39.69 -14.81 8.75
C TYR A 54 39.51 -13.79 9.86
N ALA A 55 39.25 -14.26 11.07
CA ALA A 55 39.18 -13.44 12.27
C ALA A 55 40.58 -12.96 12.66
N VAL A 56 40.78 -11.67 12.77
CA VAL A 56 42.10 -11.04 12.99
C VAL A 56 42.03 -9.99 14.11
N ARG A 57 43.21 -9.65 14.63
CA ARG A 57 43.43 -8.37 15.32
C ARG A 57 43.73 -7.32 14.25
N ALA A 58 42.91 -6.31 14.11
CA ALA A 58 43.08 -5.27 13.10
C ALA A 58 44.48 -4.64 13.13
N ALA A 59 45.04 -4.43 14.34
CA ALA A 59 46.38 -3.88 14.54
C ALA A 59 47.51 -4.72 13.88
N GLU A 60 47.29 -6.03 13.72
CA GLU A 60 48.31 -6.95 13.15
C GLU A 60 48.26 -7.02 11.61
N VAL A 61 47.19 -6.47 10.99
CA VAL A 61 47.01 -6.49 9.54
C VAL A 61 46.97 -5.10 8.89
N THR A 62 47.33 -4.06 9.63
CA THR A 62 47.31 -2.64 9.16
C THR A 62 48.16 -2.41 7.90
N THR A 63 49.24 -3.19 7.70
CA THR A 63 50.14 -3.05 6.55
C THR A 63 49.80 -3.98 5.37
N ALA A 64 48.75 -4.79 5.51
CA ALA A 64 48.36 -5.75 4.48
C ALA A 64 47.87 -5.03 3.22
N SER A 65 48.42 -5.41 2.08
CA SER A 65 48.00 -4.95 0.74
C SER A 65 48.18 -6.05 -0.29
N GLN A 66 47.68 -5.84 -1.49
CA GLN A 66 47.82 -6.79 -2.60
C GLN A 66 49.30 -7.14 -2.88
N ASP A 67 50.18 -6.13 -2.89
CA ASP A 67 51.61 -6.27 -3.16
C ASP A 67 52.42 -6.67 -1.93
N ARG A 68 51.86 -6.44 -0.73
CA ARG A 68 52.54 -6.70 0.54
C ARG A 68 51.60 -7.40 1.53
N PRO A 69 51.26 -8.69 1.27
CA PRO A 69 50.34 -9.41 2.14
C PRO A 69 50.96 -9.67 3.52
N VAL A 70 50.11 -9.64 4.56
CA VAL A 70 50.48 -10.10 5.90
C VAL A 70 50.26 -11.60 5.97
N VAL A 71 51.26 -12.34 6.48
CA VAL A 71 51.23 -13.81 6.56
C VAL A 71 51.01 -14.22 8.03
N LEU A 72 49.94 -14.96 8.30
CA LEU A 72 49.60 -15.44 9.66
C LEU A 72 49.35 -16.94 9.66
N PRO A 73 49.78 -17.68 10.71
CA PRO A 73 49.35 -19.04 10.97
C PRO A 73 47.88 -19.09 11.28
N VAL A 74 47.20 -20.16 10.86
CA VAL A 74 45.75 -20.39 11.07
C VAL A 74 45.58 -21.47 12.11
N ASP A 75 44.99 -21.10 13.27
CA ASP A 75 44.84 -22.00 14.43
C ASP A 75 43.58 -22.88 14.37
N GLY A 76 42.77 -22.77 13.32
CA GLY A 76 41.59 -23.60 13.12
C GLY A 76 40.43 -22.89 12.44
N ASP A 77 39.29 -23.57 12.40
CA ASP A 77 38.06 -23.12 11.77
C ASP A 77 36.94 -22.94 12.80
N ILE A 78 36.19 -21.84 12.66
CA ILE A 78 35.00 -21.55 13.47
C ILE A 78 33.78 -21.59 12.54
N ALA A 79 32.97 -22.62 12.66
CA ALA A 79 31.74 -22.78 11.88
C ALA A 79 30.57 -22.02 12.53
N ALA A 80 29.57 -21.65 11.72
CA ALA A 80 28.29 -21.19 12.23
C ALA A 80 27.68 -22.29 13.13
N GLY A 81 27.20 -21.89 14.34
CA GLY A 81 26.70 -22.82 15.34
C GLY A 81 27.77 -23.47 16.23
N ASP A 82 29.04 -23.10 16.09
CA ASP A 82 30.08 -23.53 17.03
C ASP A 82 29.85 -22.89 18.40
N THR A 83 29.74 -23.74 19.43
CA THR A 83 29.47 -23.34 20.83
C THR A 83 30.74 -23.28 21.69
N ARG A 84 31.88 -23.67 21.14
CA ARG A 84 33.18 -23.65 21.85
C ARG A 84 33.65 -22.21 22.03
N ARG A 85 34.34 -21.97 23.12
CA ARG A 85 35.04 -20.68 23.32
C ARG A 85 36.37 -20.69 22.59
N HIS A 86 36.49 -19.87 21.56
CA HIS A 86 37.73 -19.65 20.84
C HIS A 86 38.44 -18.41 21.34
N VAL A 87 39.77 -18.46 21.40
CA VAL A 87 40.63 -17.34 21.77
C VAL A 87 41.69 -17.17 20.69
N LEU A 88 41.75 -16.00 20.07
CA LEU A 88 42.73 -15.67 19.07
C LEU A 88 44.07 -15.31 19.74
N VAL A 89 45.11 -16.11 19.45
CA VAL A 89 46.48 -15.83 19.91
C VAL A 89 47.08 -14.65 19.12
N PRO A 90 47.83 -13.73 19.73
CA PRO A 90 48.55 -12.67 19.02
C PRO A 90 49.48 -13.27 17.91
N GLY A 91 49.48 -12.64 16.73
CA GLY A 91 50.26 -13.10 15.58
C GLY A 91 49.64 -14.26 14.83
N HIS A 92 48.44 -14.73 15.18
CA HIS A 92 47.70 -15.80 14.55
C HIS A 92 46.36 -15.35 14.00
N THR A 93 45.68 -16.20 13.24
CA THR A 93 44.32 -16.00 12.74
C THR A 93 43.52 -17.28 12.84
N MET A 94 42.17 -17.17 12.76
CA MET A 94 41.26 -18.32 12.66
C MET A 94 40.33 -18.14 11.47
N ARG A 95 40.13 -19.19 10.68
CA ARG A 95 39.07 -19.16 9.67
C ARG A 95 37.74 -19.07 10.35
N ILE A 96 36.85 -18.26 9.82
CA ILE A 96 35.53 -18.01 10.42
C ILE A 96 34.48 -17.95 9.32
N MET A 97 33.37 -18.66 9.54
CA MET A 97 32.22 -18.62 8.65
C MET A 97 31.29 -17.47 9.03
N ILE A 98 30.54 -16.95 8.05
CA ILE A 98 29.49 -15.94 8.28
C ILE A 98 28.53 -16.44 9.37
N GLY A 99 28.18 -15.57 10.33
CA GLY A 99 27.32 -15.90 11.47
C GLY A 99 28.00 -16.67 12.59
N ALA A 100 29.25 -17.12 12.43
CA ALA A 100 30.01 -17.77 13.50
C ALA A 100 30.42 -16.79 14.61
N PRO A 101 30.50 -17.23 15.89
CA PRO A 101 30.91 -16.35 16.98
C PRO A 101 32.34 -15.85 16.80
N LEU A 102 32.55 -14.55 17.01
CA LEU A 102 33.88 -13.96 16.93
C LEU A 102 34.75 -14.47 18.07
N PRO A 103 35.97 -15.00 17.81
CA PRO A 103 36.86 -15.48 18.87
C PRO A 103 37.32 -14.34 19.76
N ALA A 104 37.45 -14.58 21.05
CA ALA A 104 37.95 -13.58 21.99
C ALA A 104 39.34 -13.09 21.58
N GLY A 105 39.53 -11.77 21.49
CA GLY A 105 40.78 -11.16 21.04
C GLY A 105 40.80 -10.78 19.56
N ALA A 106 39.86 -11.26 18.73
CA ALA A 106 39.65 -10.73 17.40
C ALA A 106 38.76 -9.48 17.47
N ASP A 107 38.98 -8.53 16.57
CA ASP A 107 38.23 -7.29 16.47
C ASP A 107 37.83 -6.93 15.03
N ALA A 108 38.27 -7.74 14.04
CA ALA A 108 37.90 -7.60 12.64
C ALA A 108 37.88 -8.96 11.91
N VAL A 109 37.27 -8.98 10.73
CA VAL A 109 37.30 -10.13 9.82
C VAL A 109 37.77 -9.65 8.44
N VAL A 110 38.76 -10.36 7.88
CA VAL A 110 39.22 -10.20 6.49
C VAL A 110 38.49 -11.23 5.63
N PRO A 111 37.72 -10.82 4.60
CA PRO A 111 37.03 -11.75 3.70
C PRO A 111 37.98 -12.75 3.03
N VAL A 112 37.53 -13.98 2.81
CA VAL A 112 38.34 -15.04 2.20
C VAL A 112 38.80 -14.66 0.80
N GLU A 113 38.04 -13.91 0.03
CA GLU A 113 38.35 -13.42 -1.32
C GLU A 113 39.55 -12.49 -1.34
N LEU A 114 39.89 -11.89 -0.20
CA LEU A 114 41.04 -11.00 -0.03
C LEU A 114 42.21 -11.70 0.65
N SER A 115 42.29 -13.02 0.45
CA SER A 115 43.35 -13.89 0.94
C SER A 115 43.79 -14.91 -0.16
N ASP A 116 44.66 -15.83 0.19
CA ASP A 116 44.98 -17.01 -0.63
C ASP A 116 44.21 -18.28 -0.20
N GLY A 117 43.28 -18.17 0.75
CA GLY A 117 42.45 -19.28 1.24
C GLY A 117 43.21 -20.30 2.10
N GLY A 118 44.38 -19.98 2.61
CA GLY A 118 45.24 -20.88 3.37
C GLY A 118 44.60 -21.48 4.62
N THR A 119 44.82 -22.79 4.87
CA THR A 119 44.20 -23.49 6.02
C THR A 119 45.15 -23.71 7.19
N HIS A 120 46.46 -23.56 6.99
CA HIS A 120 47.50 -23.67 8.01
C HIS A 120 48.27 -22.36 8.16
N VAL A 121 48.47 -21.68 7.05
CA VAL A 121 49.06 -20.35 6.95
C VAL A 121 48.28 -19.61 5.88
N VAL A 122 47.93 -18.35 6.12
CA VAL A 122 47.19 -17.53 5.17
C VAL A 122 47.92 -16.23 4.85
N ARG A 123 47.79 -15.76 3.61
CA ARG A 123 48.26 -14.46 3.13
C ARG A 123 47.07 -13.52 3.01
N LEU A 124 46.98 -12.56 3.90
CA LEU A 124 45.93 -11.53 3.92
C LEU A 124 46.39 -10.32 3.09
N ARG A 125 45.57 -9.93 2.12
CA ARG A 125 45.90 -8.89 1.12
C ARG A 125 45.16 -7.58 1.34
N LEU A 126 44.44 -7.45 2.47
CA LEU A 126 43.71 -6.25 2.84
C LEU A 126 43.93 -5.92 4.31
N ALA A 127 44.23 -4.65 4.59
CA ALA A 127 44.17 -4.09 5.94
C ALA A 127 42.72 -4.02 6.42
N ALA A 128 42.45 -4.40 7.64
CA ALA A 128 41.14 -4.30 8.25
C ALA A 128 41.16 -3.29 9.39
N GLU A 129 40.14 -2.46 9.48
CA GLU A 129 39.87 -1.59 10.61
C GLU A 129 39.10 -2.35 11.69
N VAL A 130 39.22 -1.89 12.95
CA VAL A 130 38.47 -2.45 14.07
C VAL A 130 36.96 -2.40 13.78
N GLY A 131 36.27 -3.51 13.98
CA GLY A 131 34.85 -3.68 13.67
C GLY A 131 34.53 -4.06 12.23
N ARG A 132 35.52 -4.10 11.33
CA ARG A 132 35.28 -4.46 9.93
C ARG A 132 34.72 -5.88 9.82
N HIS A 133 33.55 -6.02 9.16
CA HIS A 133 32.80 -7.29 8.99
C HIS A 133 32.48 -8.02 10.31
N VAL A 134 32.34 -7.30 11.40
CA VAL A 134 31.86 -7.80 12.69
C VAL A 134 30.45 -7.24 12.93
N ARG A 135 29.47 -8.14 13.08
CA ARG A 135 28.11 -7.77 13.57
C ARG A 135 28.15 -7.83 15.08
N ARG A 136 27.89 -6.69 15.72
CA ARG A 136 27.93 -6.60 17.19
C ARG A 136 26.67 -7.15 17.81
N ARG A 137 26.80 -7.77 18.98
CA ARG A 137 25.66 -8.13 19.82
C ARG A 137 24.73 -6.94 20.02
N ALA A 138 23.42 -7.17 19.85
CA ALA A 138 22.38 -6.16 20.02
C ALA A 138 22.51 -4.91 19.12
N GLU A 139 23.17 -5.00 17.96
CA GLU A 139 23.26 -3.87 17.05
C GLU A 139 21.93 -3.54 16.35
N ASP A 140 21.04 -4.53 16.19
CA ASP A 140 19.72 -4.37 15.61
C ASP A 140 18.63 -4.22 16.70
N VAL A 141 18.57 -5.19 17.64
CA VAL A 141 17.58 -5.21 18.72
C VAL A 141 18.23 -5.63 20.04
N ARG A 142 17.90 -4.92 21.11
CA ARG A 142 18.31 -5.30 22.48
C ARG A 142 17.19 -6.07 23.18
N SER A 143 17.55 -7.02 24.01
CA SER A 143 16.62 -7.69 24.91
C SER A 143 15.87 -6.65 25.78
N GLY A 144 14.53 -6.75 25.81
CA GLY A 144 13.63 -5.81 26.48
C GLY A 144 13.08 -4.70 25.58
N ASP A 145 13.67 -4.44 24.42
CA ASP A 145 13.16 -3.43 23.48
C ASP A 145 11.78 -3.81 22.96
N VAL A 146 10.92 -2.83 22.76
CA VAL A 146 9.64 -3.01 22.05
C VAL A 146 9.95 -3.16 20.56
N ILE A 147 9.74 -4.35 20.03
CA ILE A 147 9.99 -4.67 18.63
C ILE A 147 8.75 -4.53 17.74
N LEU A 148 7.56 -4.68 18.33
CA LEU A 148 6.27 -4.41 17.69
C LEU A 148 5.33 -3.83 18.74
N GLY A 149 4.68 -2.73 18.43
CA GLY A 149 3.71 -2.10 19.33
C GLY A 149 2.34 -2.77 19.29
N ALA A 150 1.56 -2.58 20.34
CA ALA A 150 0.14 -2.93 20.37
C ALA A 150 -0.58 -2.29 19.16
N GLY A 151 -1.50 -3.03 18.53
CA GLY A 151 -2.19 -2.63 17.32
C GLY A 151 -1.45 -2.97 16.01
N ALA A 152 -0.23 -3.49 16.07
CA ALA A 152 0.51 -3.91 14.88
C ALA A 152 -0.14 -5.14 14.23
N LEU A 153 -0.36 -5.08 12.92
CA LEU A 153 -0.76 -6.22 12.11
C LEU A 153 0.45 -7.12 11.86
N VAL A 154 0.31 -8.41 12.17
CA VAL A 154 1.39 -9.40 12.03
C VAL A 154 1.42 -9.94 10.59
N GLY A 155 2.39 -9.48 9.81
CA GLY A 155 2.73 -10.03 8.50
C GLY A 155 3.92 -11.00 8.57
N PRO A 156 4.39 -11.51 7.41
CA PRO A 156 5.51 -12.46 7.39
C PRO A 156 6.81 -11.92 8.02
N GLY A 157 7.14 -10.65 7.78
CA GLY A 157 8.31 -10.01 8.38
C GLY A 157 8.20 -9.89 9.90
N GLN A 158 7.01 -9.59 10.42
CA GLN A 158 6.73 -9.53 11.85
C GLN A 158 6.82 -10.92 12.51
N VAL A 159 6.34 -11.97 11.82
CA VAL A 159 6.53 -13.36 12.31
C VAL A 159 8.02 -13.69 12.41
N ALA A 160 8.83 -13.33 11.40
CA ALA A 160 10.27 -13.54 11.43
C ALA A 160 10.94 -12.80 12.60
N LEU A 161 10.60 -11.52 12.81
CA LEU A 161 11.14 -10.71 13.90
C LEU A 161 10.77 -11.25 15.27
N LEU A 162 9.50 -11.60 15.50
CA LEU A 162 9.04 -12.21 16.75
C LEU A 162 9.76 -13.53 17.03
N SER A 163 9.96 -14.34 15.99
CA SER A 163 10.67 -15.63 16.10
C SER A 163 12.15 -15.43 16.41
N ALA A 164 12.82 -14.52 15.71
CA ALA A 164 14.24 -14.18 15.94
C ALA A 164 14.45 -13.62 17.35
N ALA A 165 13.51 -12.80 17.85
CA ALA A 165 13.51 -12.27 19.21
C ALA A 165 13.16 -13.32 20.29
N ASN A 166 13.01 -14.60 19.91
CA ASN A 166 12.73 -15.75 20.76
C ASN A 166 11.39 -15.65 21.52
N LEU A 167 10.36 -15.10 20.88
CA LEU A 167 9.02 -15.02 21.42
C LEU A 167 8.18 -16.18 20.90
N ALA A 168 8.06 -17.25 21.70
CA ALA A 168 7.27 -18.43 21.32
C ALA A 168 5.75 -18.11 21.26
N ARG A 169 5.29 -17.17 22.07
CA ARG A 169 3.88 -16.76 22.16
C ARG A 169 3.78 -15.25 22.33
N VAL A 170 2.69 -14.68 21.78
CA VAL A 170 2.33 -13.27 21.92
C VAL A 170 0.86 -13.11 22.27
N ARG A 171 0.47 -11.93 22.74
CA ARG A 171 -0.93 -11.56 22.97
C ARG A 171 -1.50 -10.94 21.70
N ALA A 172 -2.40 -11.64 21.03
CA ALA A 172 -3.03 -11.19 19.79
C ALA A 172 -4.56 -11.29 19.88
N ARG A 173 -5.25 -10.55 19.01
CA ARG A 173 -6.71 -10.66 18.87
C ARG A 173 -7.03 -11.81 17.93
N PRO A 174 -7.96 -12.72 18.32
CA PRO A 174 -8.34 -13.83 17.46
C PRO A 174 -9.11 -13.34 16.23
N ARG A 175 -9.23 -14.23 15.24
CA ARG A 175 -10.12 -13.97 14.08
C ARG A 175 -11.55 -13.90 14.55
N PRO A 176 -12.36 -12.88 14.12
CA PRO A 176 -13.78 -12.84 14.43
C PRO A 176 -14.52 -14.05 13.86
N ARG A 177 -15.28 -14.73 14.69
CA ARG A 177 -16.10 -15.90 14.35
C ARG A 177 -17.45 -15.43 13.85
N VAL A 178 -17.76 -15.71 12.59
CA VAL A 178 -18.95 -15.17 11.92
C VAL A 178 -19.88 -16.29 11.49
N ALA A 179 -21.15 -16.19 11.89
CA ALA A 179 -22.23 -17.04 11.41
C ALA A 179 -22.96 -16.34 10.25
N VAL A 180 -23.14 -17.03 9.12
CA VAL A 180 -23.79 -16.51 7.91
C VAL A 180 -25.07 -17.28 7.63
N TRP A 181 -26.18 -16.56 7.44
CA TRP A 181 -27.48 -17.14 7.19
C TRP A 181 -28.19 -16.47 6.02
N SER A 182 -28.65 -17.27 5.06
CA SER A 182 -29.60 -16.82 4.04
C SER A 182 -31.03 -17.13 4.48
N THR A 183 -31.95 -16.17 4.29
CA THR A 183 -33.35 -16.33 4.69
C THR A 183 -34.26 -16.26 3.48
N GLY A 184 -35.21 -17.19 3.39
CA GLY A 184 -36.20 -17.25 2.35
C GLY A 184 -36.69 -18.68 2.11
N ASP A 185 -38.01 -18.85 2.04
CA ASP A 185 -38.64 -20.16 1.73
C ASP A 185 -38.37 -20.62 0.29
N GLU A 186 -38.00 -19.67 -0.59
CA GLU A 186 -37.64 -19.96 -1.99
C GLU A 186 -36.25 -20.59 -2.14
N LEU A 187 -35.39 -20.48 -1.13
CA LEU A 187 -33.98 -20.87 -1.22
C LEU A 187 -33.80 -22.40 -1.13
N VAL A 188 -32.93 -22.91 -1.99
CA VAL A 188 -32.46 -24.30 -1.94
C VAL A 188 -30.91 -24.33 -1.95
N PRO A 189 -30.29 -25.36 -1.37
CA PRO A 189 -28.85 -25.56 -1.42
C PRO A 189 -28.30 -25.66 -2.83
N VAL A 190 -27.00 -25.34 -3.01
CA VAL A 190 -26.30 -25.57 -4.28
C VAL A 190 -26.32 -27.04 -4.66
N GLY A 191 -26.64 -27.34 -5.91
CA GLY A 191 -26.75 -28.72 -6.44
C GLY A 191 -28.12 -29.36 -6.28
N SER A 192 -29.11 -28.66 -5.70
CA SER A 192 -30.48 -29.15 -5.60
C SER A 192 -31.20 -29.05 -6.95
N ASP A 193 -32.17 -29.96 -7.18
CA ASP A 193 -33.09 -29.86 -8.30
C ASP A 193 -33.97 -28.61 -8.18
N LEU A 194 -34.06 -27.84 -9.26
CA LEU A 194 -34.86 -26.62 -9.29
C LEU A 194 -36.26 -26.89 -9.80
N VAL A 195 -37.23 -26.46 -9.01
CA VAL A 195 -38.64 -26.43 -9.41
C VAL A 195 -39.13 -24.98 -9.51
N PRO A 196 -40.19 -24.67 -10.24
CA PRO A 196 -40.71 -23.31 -10.30
C PRO A 196 -40.97 -22.72 -8.92
N GLY A 197 -40.49 -21.49 -8.69
CA GLY A 197 -40.55 -20.78 -7.38
C GLY A 197 -39.40 -21.07 -6.42
N ARG A 198 -38.45 -21.94 -6.78
CA ARG A 198 -37.22 -22.16 -6.02
C ARG A 198 -36.00 -21.56 -6.72
N ILE A 199 -35.08 -21.03 -5.95
CA ILE A 199 -33.81 -20.50 -6.43
C ILE A 199 -32.65 -21.01 -5.56
N VAL A 200 -31.49 -21.17 -6.16
CA VAL A 200 -30.29 -21.60 -5.41
C VAL A 200 -29.81 -20.47 -4.52
N ASP A 201 -29.46 -20.76 -3.26
CA ASP A 201 -28.80 -19.82 -2.37
C ASP A 201 -27.39 -19.48 -2.91
N SER A 202 -27.23 -18.29 -3.44
CA SER A 202 -25.94 -17.74 -3.88
C SER A 202 -25.32 -16.79 -2.87
N ASN A 203 -26.14 -16.23 -1.97
CA ASN A 203 -25.68 -15.22 -0.99
C ASN A 203 -24.90 -15.85 0.16
N GLY A 204 -25.35 -16.97 0.71
CA GLY A 204 -24.64 -17.66 1.79
C GLY A 204 -23.20 -17.99 1.43
N PRO A 205 -22.94 -18.73 0.33
CA PRO A 205 -21.57 -18.99 -0.14
C PRO A 205 -20.76 -17.73 -0.44
N MET A 206 -21.37 -16.71 -1.07
CA MET A 206 -20.69 -15.44 -1.35
C MET A 206 -20.26 -14.70 -0.08
N LEU A 207 -21.17 -14.57 0.89
CA LEU A 207 -20.89 -13.89 2.17
C LEU A 207 -19.85 -14.66 2.99
N ALA A 208 -19.90 -15.99 2.98
CA ALA A 208 -18.89 -16.82 3.64
C ALA A 208 -17.49 -16.58 3.03
N ALA A 209 -17.38 -16.55 1.70
CA ALA A 209 -16.13 -16.23 1.01
C ALA A 209 -15.63 -14.82 1.36
N LEU A 210 -16.52 -13.84 1.43
CA LEU A 210 -16.19 -12.47 1.83
C LEU A 210 -15.72 -12.37 3.28
N VAL A 211 -16.32 -13.10 4.21
CA VAL A 211 -15.88 -13.19 5.62
C VAL A 211 -14.46 -13.73 5.70
N GLN A 212 -14.16 -14.82 4.98
CA GLN A 212 -12.81 -15.41 4.93
C GLN A 212 -11.79 -14.42 4.33
N ALA A 213 -12.13 -13.78 3.22
CA ALA A 213 -11.30 -12.77 2.60
C ALA A 213 -11.07 -11.53 3.50
N ALA A 214 -12.03 -11.22 4.38
CA ALA A 214 -11.92 -10.17 5.39
C ALA A 214 -11.07 -10.57 6.61
N GLY A 215 -10.57 -11.80 6.67
CA GLY A 215 -9.79 -12.33 7.79
C GLY A 215 -10.64 -12.88 8.95
N GLY A 216 -11.96 -13.05 8.77
CA GLY A 216 -12.85 -13.72 9.72
C GLY A 216 -12.83 -15.24 9.58
N GLU A 217 -13.31 -15.93 10.60
CA GLU A 217 -13.57 -17.38 10.62
C GLU A 217 -15.06 -17.61 10.42
N VAL A 218 -15.44 -18.36 9.39
CA VAL A 218 -16.84 -18.74 9.18
C VAL A 218 -17.16 -19.97 10.03
N VAL A 219 -18.07 -19.82 10.97
CA VAL A 219 -18.44 -20.90 11.90
C VAL A 219 -19.74 -21.60 11.52
N VAL A 220 -20.62 -20.90 10.79
CA VAL A 220 -21.88 -21.44 10.26
C VAL A 220 -22.14 -20.83 8.91
N VAL A 221 -22.60 -21.67 7.96
CA VAL A 221 -23.29 -21.22 6.72
C VAL A 221 -24.57 -22.01 6.62
N GLY A 222 -25.71 -21.34 6.53
CA GLY A 222 -27.00 -22.03 6.47
C GLY A 222 -28.11 -21.22 5.83
N THR A 223 -29.21 -21.91 5.54
CA THR A 223 -30.45 -21.32 5.05
C THR A 223 -31.52 -21.48 6.10
N ILE A 224 -32.26 -20.42 6.37
CA ILE A 224 -33.36 -20.41 7.34
C ILE A 224 -34.67 -20.15 6.59
N ALA A 225 -35.67 -20.98 6.87
CA ALA A 225 -37.04 -20.74 6.41
C ALA A 225 -37.63 -19.48 7.07
N ASP A 226 -38.49 -18.76 6.33
CA ASP A 226 -39.15 -17.55 6.80
C ASP A 226 -40.28 -17.86 7.83
N ARG A 227 -39.90 -18.51 8.95
CA ARG A 227 -40.77 -18.95 10.03
C ARG A 227 -40.21 -18.56 11.38
N ARG A 228 -41.09 -18.13 12.31
CA ARG A 228 -40.70 -17.69 13.68
C ARG A 228 -39.77 -18.66 14.38
N ALA A 229 -40.10 -19.96 14.40
CA ALA A 229 -39.30 -20.99 15.07
C ALA A 229 -37.88 -21.13 14.47
N ALA A 230 -37.74 -20.98 13.14
CA ALA A 230 -36.47 -21.06 12.46
C ALA A 230 -35.56 -19.86 12.79
N VAL A 231 -36.13 -18.65 12.90
CA VAL A 231 -35.39 -17.45 13.28
C VAL A 231 -34.93 -17.52 14.74
N GLN A 232 -35.74 -18.09 15.63
CA GLN A 232 -35.34 -18.29 17.04
C GLN A 232 -34.16 -19.27 17.20
N THR A 233 -34.02 -20.25 16.30
CA THR A 233 -32.86 -21.18 16.29
C THR A 233 -31.56 -20.47 15.91
N LEU A 234 -31.61 -19.37 15.17
CA LEU A 234 -30.42 -18.63 14.75
C LEU A 234 -29.57 -18.19 15.94
N ALA A 235 -30.19 -17.57 16.96
CA ALA A 235 -29.49 -17.14 18.17
C ALA A 235 -28.88 -18.32 18.92
N SER A 236 -29.60 -19.44 19.05
CA SER A 236 -29.13 -20.64 19.74
C SER A 236 -27.93 -21.31 19.05
N VAL A 237 -27.97 -21.40 17.71
CA VAL A 237 -26.84 -21.96 16.94
C VAL A 237 -25.63 -21.04 17.00
N ALA A 238 -25.82 -19.73 16.86
CA ALA A 238 -24.74 -18.76 16.97
C ALA A 238 -24.10 -18.79 18.38
N GLU A 239 -24.91 -19.01 19.42
CA GLU A 239 -24.44 -19.17 20.82
C GLU A 239 -23.60 -20.44 20.96
N GLY A 240 -24.10 -21.59 20.46
CA GLY A 240 -23.39 -22.87 20.51
C GLY A 240 -22.05 -22.82 19.79
N GLU A 241 -21.99 -22.17 18.64
CA GLU A 241 -20.79 -21.96 17.84
C GLU A 241 -19.91 -20.80 18.34
N ARG A 242 -20.32 -20.12 19.39
CA ARG A 242 -19.60 -18.94 19.93
C ARG A 242 -19.30 -17.88 18.84
N ALA A 243 -20.28 -17.57 18.00
CA ALA A 243 -20.13 -16.53 17.00
C ALA A 243 -19.94 -15.15 17.67
N ASP A 244 -19.02 -14.36 17.13
CA ASP A 244 -18.78 -12.97 17.52
C ASP A 244 -19.62 -11.98 16.70
N LEU A 245 -20.13 -12.44 15.54
CA LEU A 245 -20.97 -11.69 14.63
C LEU A 245 -21.92 -12.64 13.89
N ILE A 246 -23.16 -12.20 13.73
CA ILE A 246 -24.15 -12.86 12.87
C ILE A 246 -24.42 -11.98 11.67
N VAL A 247 -24.37 -12.55 10.47
CA VAL A 247 -24.74 -11.88 9.21
C VAL A 247 -25.89 -12.64 8.57
N THR A 248 -27.02 -11.97 8.36
CA THR A 248 -28.14 -12.54 7.61
C THR A 248 -28.35 -11.81 6.30
N THR A 249 -28.88 -12.49 5.28
CA THR A 249 -29.27 -11.89 4.01
C THR A 249 -30.67 -12.38 3.62
N GLY A 250 -31.52 -11.47 3.14
CA GLY A 250 -32.96 -11.70 2.96
C GLY A 250 -33.76 -11.25 4.19
N GLY A 251 -35.09 -11.34 4.11
CA GLY A 251 -35.98 -11.03 5.22
C GLY A 251 -35.96 -9.57 5.72
N VAL A 252 -35.48 -8.61 4.92
CA VAL A 252 -35.43 -7.17 5.29
C VAL A 252 -36.28 -6.28 4.36
N SER A 253 -37.09 -6.90 3.51
CA SER A 253 -37.94 -6.20 2.55
C SER A 253 -39.08 -5.43 3.25
N MET A 254 -39.72 -4.53 2.52
CA MET A 254 -40.92 -3.80 2.97
C MET A 254 -42.21 -4.59 2.77
N GLY A 255 -42.10 -5.89 2.41
CA GLY A 255 -43.24 -6.77 2.17
C GLY A 255 -44.05 -7.04 3.46
N ALA A 256 -45.37 -7.18 3.32
CA ALA A 256 -46.30 -7.41 4.43
C ALA A 256 -46.14 -8.80 5.12
N TYR A 257 -45.31 -9.69 4.56
CA TYR A 257 -45.14 -11.10 4.97
C TYR A 257 -43.72 -11.42 5.46
N ASP A 258 -42.95 -10.39 5.91
CA ASP A 258 -41.55 -10.59 6.29
C ASP A 258 -41.47 -11.02 7.77
N THR A 259 -41.67 -12.31 8.02
CA THR A 259 -41.65 -12.92 9.36
C THR A 259 -40.28 -12.74 10.05
N VAL A 260 -39.19 -12.83 9.28
CA VAL A 260 -37.83 -12.65 9.81
C VAL A 260 -37.67 -11.27 10.43
N LYS A 261 -38.11 -10.23 9.71
CA LYS A 261 -38.07 -8.86 10.19
C LYS A 261 -38.86 -8.66 11.49
N GLN A 262 -40.07 -9.24 11.57
CA GLN A 262 -40.91 -9.11 12.78
C GLN A 262 -40.24 -9.78 13.99
N VAL A 263 -39.78 -11.01 13.82
CA VAL A 263 -39.14 -11.76 14.92
C VAL A 263 -37.87 -11.09 15.39
N LEU A 264 -37.01 -10.64 14.47
CA LEU A 264 -35.78 -9.95 14.83
C LEU A 264 -36.05 -8.57 15.44
N ALA A 265 -37.10 -7.87 15.02
CA ALA A 265 -37.51 -6.61 15.64
C ALA A 265 -37.99 -6.82 17.10
N ASP A 266 -38.74 -7.91 17.35
CA ASP A 266 -39.14 -8.30 18.71
C ASP A 266 -37.91 -8.60 19.61
N GLU A 267 -36.82 -9.09 19.04
CA GLU A 267 -35.53 -9.34 19.72
C GLU A 267 -34.64 -8.09 19.83
N GLY A 268 -35.10 -6.92 19.36
CA GLY A 268 -34.38 -5.64 19.47
C GLY A 268 -33.52 -5.25 18.27
N VAL A 269 -33.68 -5.93 17.13
CA VAL A 269 -33.01 -5.53 15.87
C VAL A 269 -33.71 -4.33 15.25
N GLU A 270 -32.99 -3.25 15.04
CA GLU A 270 -33.47 -2.03 14.39
C GLU A 270 -33.40 -2.18 12.87
N PHE A 271 -34.51 -1.97 12.17
CA PHE A 271 -34.58 -1.95 10.70
C PHE A 271 -34.67 -0.53 10.18
N VAL A 272 -33.80 -0.17 9.26
CA VAL A 272 -33.67 1.19 8.74
C VAL A 272 -33.54 1.23 7.22
N ARG A 273 -33.89 2.41 6.66
CA ARG A 273 -33.62 2.73 5.26
C ARG A 273 -32.38 3.62 5.19
N VAL A 274 -31.31 3.13 4.58
CA VAL A 274 -30.09 3.87 4.37
C VAL A 274 -30.11 4.54 2.99
N ALA A 275 -29.59 5.76 2.89
CA ALA A 275 -29.55 6.54 1.64
C ALA A 275 -28.45 6.01 0.69
N MET A 276 -28.59 4.76 0.23
CA MET A 276 -27.64 4.10 -0.67
C MET A 276 -28.34 3.33 -1.79
N ARG A 277 -27.58 3.01 -2.84
CA ARG A 277 -28.00 2.17 -3.96
C ARG A 277 -26.80 1.34 -4.47
N PRO A 278 -26.96 0.00 -4.61
CA PRO A 278 -28.04 -0.83 -4.05
C PRO A 278 -27.91 -0.94 -2.52
N GLY A 279 -28.90 -1.59 -1.86
CA GLY A 279 -28.78 -1.96 -0.45
C GLY A 279 -29.48 -1.03 0.55
N MET A 280 -30.54 -0.33 0.14
CA MET A 280 -31.27 0.62 1.00
C MET A 280 -31.77 0.02 2.33
N PRO A 281 -32.48 -1.15 2.38
CA PRO A 281 -32.91 -1.73 3.64
C PRO A 281 -31.75 -2.40 4.37
N GLN A 282 -31.59 -2.09 5.65
CA GLN A 282 -30.58 -2.64 6.53
C GLN A 282 -31.19 -2.91 7.90
N GLY A 283 -30.63 -3.90 8.63
CA GLY A 283 -30.97 -4.09 10.02
C GLY A 283 -29.74 -4.36 10.86
N PHE A 284 -29.78 -3.97 12.13
CA PHE A 284 -28.72 -4.31 13.06
C PHE A 284 -29.25 -4.33 14.50
N GLY A 285 -28.60 -5.07 15.35
CA GLY A 285 -28.95 -5.20 16.76
C GLY A 285 -28.04 -6.20 17.46
N HIS A 286 -28.52 -6.67 18.59
CA HIS A 286 -27.84 -7.72 19.37
C HIS A 286 -28.90 -8.77 19.75
N ILE A 287 -28.57 -10.05 19.60
CA ILE A 287 -29.50 -11.14 19.89
C ILE A 287 -28.86 -12.21 20.76
N GLY A 288 -29.72 -12.99 21.41
CA GLY A 288 -29.32 -14.07 22.31
C GLY A 288 -28.74 -13.59 23.65
N PRO A 289 -28.47 -14.53 24.59
CA PRO A 289 -28.03 -14.21 25.96
C PRO A 289 -26.67 -13.50 26.02
N ARG A 290 -25.79 -13.72 25.05
CA ARG A 290 -24.47 -13.07 24.95
C ARG A 290 -24.55 -11.67 24.32
N GLY A 291 -25.70 -11.28 23.82
CA GLY A 291 -25.83 -10.04 23.07
C GLY A 291 -24.98 -10.04 21.79
N THR A 292 -24.97 -11.14 21.03
CA THR A 292 -24.17 -11.26 19.81
C THR A 292 -24.65 -10.26 18.77
N PRO A 293 -23.76 -9.43 18.20
CA PRO A 293 -24.12 -8.48 17.15
C PRO A 293 -24.71 -9.20 15.93
N ILE A 294 -25.79 -8.64 15.37
CA ILE A 294 -26.40 -9.13 14.13
C ILE A 294 -26.53 -8.00 13.12
N LEU A 295 -26.10 -8.26 11.87
CA LEU A 295 -26.34 -7.40 10.72
C LEU A 295 -27.21 -8.15 9.72
N THR A 296 -28.33 -7.52 9.31
CA THR A 296 -29.25 -8.10 8.34
C THR A 296 -29.17 -7.33 7.03
N LEU A 297 -28.82 -8.02 5.95
CA LEU A 297 -28.53 -7.48 4.64
C LEU A 297 -29.69 -7.76 3.66
N PRO A 298 -29.83 -6.96 2.58
CA PRO A 298 -30.81 -7.22 1.53
C PRO A 298 -30.62 -8.59 0.85
N GLY A 299 -31.70 -9.21 0.40
CA GLY A 299 -31.68 -10.52 -0.28
C GLY A 299 -31.10 -10.49 -1.70
N ASN A 300 -31.09 -9.35 -2.40
CA ASN A 300 -30.48 -9.26 -3.74
C ASN A 300 -28.94 -9.37 -3.64
N PRO A 301 -28.29 -10.24 -4.45
CA PRO A 301 -26.85 -10.55 -4.31
C PRO A 301 -25.93 -9.35 -4.35
N VAL A 302 -26.15 -8.43 -5.30
CA VAL A 302 -25.33 -7.21 -5.40
C VAL A 302 -25.52 -6.30 -4.19
N SER A 303 -26.77 -6.22 -3.68
CA SER A 303 -27.06 -5.43 -2.48
C SER A 303 -26.37 -6.03 -1.25
N ALA A 304 -26.38 -7.36 -1.12
CA ALA A 304 -25.70 -8.06 -0.04
C ALA A 304 -24.18 -7.83 -0.09
N LEU A 305 -23.55 -7.96 -1.27
CA LEU A 305 -22.12 -7.70 -1.44
C LEU A 305 -21.75 -6.25 -1.12
N VAL A 306 -22.48 -5.27 -1.64
CA VAL A 306 -22.22 -3.85 -1.35
C VAL A 306 -22.39 -3.58 0.14
N SER A 307 -23.48 -4.08 0.76
CA SER A 307 -23.71 -3.92 2.20
C SER A 307 -22.62 -4.59 3.02
N PHE A 308 -22.09 -5.73 2.58
CA PHE A 308 -20.94 -6.37 3.23
C PHE A 308 -19.72 -5.44 3.25
N HIS A 309 -19.32 -4.89 2.12
CA HIS A 309 -18.14 -4.01 2.04
C HIS A 309 -18.33 -2.71 2.84
N VAL A 310 -19.54 -2.16 2.84
CA VAL A 310 -19.82 -0.87 3.47
C VAL A 310 -20.06 -1.00 4.99
N PHE A 311 -20.62 -2.12 5.46
CA PHE A 311 -21.09 -2.27 6.83
C PHE A 311 -20.48 -3.48 7.57
N VAL A 312 -20.44 -4.66 6.97
CA VAL A 312 -19.98 -5.88 7.66
C VAL A 312 -18.46 -5.90 7.77
N LEU A 313 -17.74 -5.59 6.69
CA LEU A 313 -16.28 -5.53 6.68
C LEU A 313 -15.71 -4.59 7.76
N PRO A 314 -16.22 -3.35 7.92
CA PRO A 314 -15.79 -2.48 9.02
C PRO A 314 -16.02 -3.08 10.42
N VAL A 315 -17.12 -3.78 10.63
CA VAL A 315 -17.39 -4.45 11.91
C VAL A 315 -16.42 -5.61 12.15
N ILE A 316 -16.16 -6.46 11.14
CA ILE A 316 -15.15 -7.52 11.23
C ILE A 316 -13.77 -6.93 11.56
N ARG A 317 -13.38 -5.83 10.91
CA ARG A 317 -12.11 -5.14 11.19
C ARG A 317 -12.06 -4.59 12.61
N ALA A 318 -13.13 -3.96 13.09
CA ALA A 318 -13.21 -3.46 14.46
C ALA A 318 -13.09 -4.60 15.49
N LEU A 319 -13.79 -5.71 15.28
CA LEU A 319 -13.68 -6.92 16.13
C LEU A 319 -12.24 -7.48 16.14
N ALA A 320 -11.57 -7.49 14.99
CA ALA A 320 -10.17 -7.92 14.88
C ALA A 320 -9.18 -6.90 15.48
N GLY A 321 -9.62 -5.71 15.88
CA GLY A 321 -8.75 -4.64 16.38
C GLY A 321 -7.97 -3.89 15.30
N LEU A 322 -8.39 -4.02 14.03
CA LEU A 322 -7.84 -3.25 12.93
C LEU A 322 -8.44 -1.83 12.91
N PRO A 323 -7.68 -0.82 12.47
CA PRO A 323 -8.22 0.52 12.31
C PRO A 323 -9.36 0.52 11.28
N VAL A 324 -10.41 1.29 11.60
CA VAL A 324 -11.57 1.49 10.73
C VAL A 324 -11.64 2.97 10.39
N GLY A 325 -11.33 3.31 9.16
CA GLY A 325 -11.39 4.68 8.65
C GLY A 325 -12.79 5.12 8.19
N PRO A 326 -12.98 6.37 7.72
CA PRO A 326 -14.23 6.85 7.11
C PRO A 326 -14.56 6.10 5.82
N VAL A 327 -15.80 6.11 5.34
CA VAL A 327 -16.21 5.48 4.07
C VAL A 327 -15.75 6.35 2.89
N PRO A 328 -15.09 5.78 1.88
CA PRO A 328 -14.48 4.45 1.74
C PRO A 328 -13.00 4.49 2.12
N ALA A 329 -12.63 4.01 3.30
CA ALA A 329 -11.27 4.19 3.81
C ALA A 329 -10.35 2.98 3.65
N ASP A 330 -10.88 1.78 3.82
CA ASP A 330 -10.03 0.62 4.00
C ASP A 330 -9.63 -0.03 2.66
N GLY A 331 -8.44 0.31 2.18
CA GLY A 331 -7.94 -0.19 0.89
C GLY A 331 -8.55 0.48 -0.33
N GLY A 332 -9.38 1.52 -0.14
CA GLY A 332 -9.94 2.31 -1.24
C GLY A 332 -8.86 3.09 -2.00
N TYR A 333 -9.10 3.31 -3.29
CA TYR A 333 -8.23 4.07 -4.18
C TYR A 333 -9.07 4.98 -5.08
N ASP A 334 -8.47 6.05 -5.58
CA ASP A 334 -9.14 6.91 -6.54
C ASP A 334 -8.78 6.49 -7.97
N ALA A 335 -9.77 6.52 -8.87
CA ALA A 335 -9.57 6.19 -10.27
C ALA A 335 -10.50 6.99 -11.18
N VAL A 336 -10.06 7.20 -12.41
CA VAL A 336 -10.76 8.01 -13.41
C VAL A 336 -11.81 7.18 -14.13
N ALA A 337 -13.01 7.71 -14.33
CA ALA A 337 -14.03 7.13 -15.18
C ALA A 337 -13.60 7.20 -16.66
N ALA A 338 -13.48 6.04 -17.31
CA ALA A 338 -13.15 5.96 -18.74
C ALA A 338 -14.35 6.28 -19.65
N VAL A 339 -15.56 6.13 -19.14
CA VAL A 339 -16.83 6.43 -19.81
C VAL A 339 -17.78 7.08 -18.82
N GLY A 340 -18.77 7.81 -19.32
CA GLY A 340 -19.82 8.38 -18.48
C GLY A 340 -20.96 7.41 -18.19
N TRP A 341 -21.66 7.60 -17.05
CA TRP A 341 -22.92 6.93 -16.73
C TRP A 341 -23.81 7.79 -15.83
N THR A 342 -25.10 7.44 -15.76
CA THR A 342 -26.07 8.15 -14.90
C THR A 342 -26.12 7.52 -13.52
N SER A 343 -26.36 8.36 -12.50
CA SER A 343 -26.58 7.97 -11.11
C SER A 343 -27.92 8.54 -10.59
N VAL A 344 -28.31 8.15 -9.39
CA VAL A 344 -29.59 8.54 -8.78
C VAL A 344 -29.36 9.59 -7.68
N ARG A 345 -29.99 10.76 -7.83
CA ARG A 345 -29.90 11.82 -6.83
C ARG A 345 -30.40 11.39 -5.44
N GLY A 346 -29.73 11.85 -4.38
CA GLY A 346 -30.12 11.66 -3.00
C GLY A 346 -29.79 10.30 -2.40
N LYS A 347 -28.90 9.54 -3.05
CA LYS A 347 -28.37 8.26 -2.57
C LYS A 347 -26.92 8.10 -2.96
N ALA A 348 -26.08 7.67 -2.05
CA ALA A 348 -24.73 7.20 -2.37
C ALA A 348 -24.85 5.94 -3.25
N GLU A 349 -24.40 6.01 -4.51
CA GLU A 349 -24.47 4.87 -5.43
C GLU A 349 -23.14 4.14 -5.52
N TRP A 350 -23.19 2.83 -5.33
CA TRP A 350 -22.06 1.93 -5.46
C TRP A 350 -22.13 1.20 -6.80
N THR A 351 -21.49 1.78 -7.81
CA THR A 351 -21.45 1.23 -9.16
C THR A 351 -20.39 0.12 -9.25
N ARG A 352 -20.79 -1.07 -9.73
CA ARG A 352 -19.83 -2.13 -10.05
C ARG A 352 -19.01 -1.73 -11.26
N VAL A 353 -17.70 -1.73 -11.13
CA VAL A 353 -16.79 -1.31 -12.19
C VAL A 353 -15.69 -2.34 -12.43
N VAL A 354 -15.16 -2.33 -13.64
CA VAL A 354 -13.90 -2.96 -14.01
C VAL A 354 -12.88 -1.84 -14.15
N ALA A 355 -11.78 -1.94 -13.41
CA ALA A 355 -10.65 -1.06 -13.59
C ALA A 355 -9.78 -1.57 -14.74
N GLY A 356 -9.58 -0.74 -15.76
CA GLY A 356 -8.74 -1.03 -16.92
C GLY A 356 -7.65 0.02 -17.11
N PRO A 357 -6.78 -0.13 -18.12
CA PRO A 357 -5.70 0.82 -18.40
C PRO A 357 -6.19 2.25 -18.67
N ASP A 358 -7.39 2.37 -19.25
CA ASP A 358 -8.00 3.66 -19.61
C ASP A 358 -8.87 4.24 -18.48
N GLY A 359 -9.03 3.55 -17.35
CA GLY A 359 -9.87 3.94 -16.23
C GLY A 359 -11.03 2.96 -15.97
N LEU A 360 -12.02 3.44 -15.19
CA LEU A 360 -13.16 2.67 -14.73
C LEU A 360 -14.25 2.58 -15.80
N ARG A 361 -14.83 1.38 -15.95
CA ARG A 361 -16.04 1.13 -16.76
C ARG A 361 -17.06 0.36 -15.94
N PRO A 362 -18.36 0.70 -16.01
CA PRO A 362 -19.40 -0.12 -15.39
C PRO A 362 -19.32 -1.57 -15.87
N SER A 363 -19.38 -2.53 -14.93
CA SER A 363 -19.39 -3.96 -15.24
C SER A 363 -20.82 -4.39 -15.59
N GLY A 364 -21.13 -4.35 -16.86
CA GLY A 364 -22.45 -4.77 -17.37
C GLY A 364 -23.62 -3.96 -16.79
N GLY A 365 -24.79 -4.55 -16.76
CA GLY A 365 -25.99 -3.92 -16.21
C GLY A 365 -25.93 -3.75 -14.68
N GLN A 366 -26.47 -2.64 -14.15
CA GLN A 366 -26.36 -2.26 -12.73
C GLN A 366 -27.55 -2.77 -11.87
N GLY A 367 -28.36 -3.71 -12.37
CA GLY A 367 -29.43 -4.34 -11.59
C GLY A 367 -28.90 -5.11 -10.38
N SER A 368 -29.62 -5.04 -9.24
CA SER A 368 -29.17 -5.66 -7.97
C SER A 368 -29.18 -7.19 -7.96
N HIS A 369 -29.78 -7.81 -8.96
CA HIS A 369 -29.86 -9.27 -9.18
C HIS A 369 -28.84 -9.81 -10.20
N MET A 370 -28.04 -8.93 -10.82
CA MET A 370 -27.16 -9.32 -11.94
C MET A 370 -25.82 -9.89 -11.45
N LEU A 371 -25.78 -11.18 -11.15
CA LEU A 371 -24.58 -11.89 -10.67
C LEU A 371 -23.47 -11.98 -11.73
N GLY A 372 -23.80 -12.16 -13.02
CA GLY A 372 -22.78 -12.18 -14.07
C GLY A 372 -21.98 -10.90 -14.16
N ALA A 373 -22.64 -9.74 -14.06
CA ALA A 373 -21.98 -8.45 -14.00
C ALA A 373 -21.21 -8.24 -12.67
N LEU A 374 -21.65 -8.87 -11.58
CA LEU A 374 -20.95 -8.85 -10.30
C LEU A 374 -19.63 -9.63 -10.36
N ALA A 375 -19.67 -10.84 -10.93
CA ALA A 375 -18.49 -11.69 -11.06
C ALA A 375 -17.38 -11.07 -11.91
N GLY A 376 -17.74 -10.23 -12.88
CA GLY A 376 -16.78 -9.49 -13.72
C GLY A 376 -16.27 -8.16 -13.11
N ALA A 377 -16.85 -7.70 -12.00
CA ALA A 377 -16.45 -6.42 -11.40
C ALA A 377 -15.18 -6.57 -10.54
N THR A 378 -14.29 -5.59 -10.58
CA THR A 378 -13.08 -5.57 -9.76
C THR A 378 -13.16 -4.60 -8.59
N ALA A 379 -14.07 -3.63 -8.67
CA ALA A 379 -14.28 -2.65 -7.61
C ALA A 379 -15.73 -2.12 -7.59
N LEU A 380 -16.04 -1.46 -6.49
CA LEU A 380 -17.25 -0.67 -6.28
C LEU A 380 -16.85 0.81 -6.31
N ALA A 381 -17.26 1.54 -7.34
CA ALA A 381 -17.05 2.98 -7.44
C ALA A 381 -18.18 3.73 -6.69
N LEU A 382 -17.81 4.60 -5.76
CA LEU A 382 -18.75 5.44 -5.04
C LEU A 382 -19.08 6.68 -5.87
N VAL A 383 -20.36 6.85 -6.20
CA VAL A 383 -20.90 8.07 -6.75
C VAL A 383 -21.64 8.80 -5.62
N PRO A 384 -21.23 10.03 -5.23
CA PRO A 384 -21.84 10.80 -4.15
C PRO A 384 -23.33 11.10 -4.38
N GLU A 385 -24.07 11.39 -3.32
CA GLU A 385 -25.54 11.57 -3.32
C GLU A 385 -26.01 12.74 -4.22
N GLU A 386 -25.18 13.75 -4.39
CA GLU A 386 -25.45 14.94 -5.20
C GLU A 386 -25.16 14.74 -6.70
N VAL A 387 -24.37 13.72 -7.06
CA VAL A 387 -23.94 13.45 -8.44
C VAL A 387 -24.98 12.59 -9.15
N VAL A 388 -25.55 13.12 -10.25
CA VAL A 388 -26.52 12.40 -11.08
C VAL A 388 -25.95 11.94 -12.41
N GLN A 389 -24.77 12.46 -12.79
CA GLN A 389 -24.08 12.14 -14.02
C GLN A 389 -22.57 12.04 -13.74
N VAL A 390 -22.01 10.88 -13.89
CA VAL A 390 -20.56 10.69 -13.99
C VAL A 390 -20.16 10.92 -15.44
N ARG A 391 -19.10 11.69 -15.65
CA ARG A 391 -18.54 11.96 -16.98
C ARG A 391 -17.22 11.22 -17.16
N ALA A 392 -16.84 10.94 -18.38
CA ALA A 392 -15.48 10.47 -18.66
C ALA A 392 -14.47 11.53 -18.18
N GLY A 393 -13.47 11.10 -17.41
CA GLY A 393 -12.50 11.98 -16.78
C GLY A 393 -12.77 12.30 -15.30
N ASP A 394 -13.97 12.03 -14.80
CA ASP A 394 -14.29 12.25 -13.37
C ASP A 394 -13.53 11.26 -12.48
N TRP A 395 -13.01 11.76 -11.36
CA TRP A 395 -12.37 10.94 -10.33
C TRP A 395 -13.41 10.38 -9.38
N LEU A 396 -13.32 9.08 -9.14
CA LEU A 396 -14.21 8.36 -8.24
C LEU A 396 -13.42 7.56 -7.21
N ARG A 397 -13.89 7.58 -5.99
CA ARG A 397 -13.38 6.72 -4.93
C ARG A 397 -13.90 5.29 -5.11
N CYS A 398 -13.00 4.32 -5.11
CA CYS A 398 -13.30 2.91 -5.34
C CYS A 398 -12.95 2.05 -4.12
N LEU A 399 -13.81 1.08 -3.82
CA LEU A 399 -13.49 -0.03 -2.92
C LEU A 399 -13.16 -1.26 -3.76
N PRO A 400 -12.00 -1.89 -3.61
CA PRO A 400 -11.73 -3.18 -4.25
C PRO A 400 -12.71 -4.22 -3.70
N ILE A 401 -13.19 -5.11 -4.55
CA ILE A 401 -14.00 -6.25 -4.11
C ILE A 401 -13.04 -7.28 -3.50
N LEU A 402 -13.29 -7.67 -2.24
CA LEU A 402 -12.45 -8.63 -1.54
C LEU A 402 -12.42 -9.98 -2.25
N GLY A 403 -11.24 -10.60 -2.32
CA GLY A 403 -11.05 -11.90 -2.95
C GLY A 403 -11.08 -11.87 -4.48
N GLN A 404 -11.27 -10.70 -5.09
CA GLN A 404 -11.06 -10.51 -6.51
C GLN A 404 -9.72 -9.81 -6.69
N ASP A 405 -8.80 -10.45 -7.39
CA ASP A 405 -7.53 -9.85 -7.72
C ASP A 405 -7.81 -8.50 -8.40
N ARG A 406 -7.16 -7.46 -7.92
CA ARG A 406 -7.01 -6.27 -8.75
C ARG A 406 -6.45 -6.80 -10.08
N PRO A 407 -7.04 -6.48 -11.24
CA PRO A 407 -6.21 -6.47 -12.41
C PRO A 407 -5.06 -5.58 -11.96
N MET A 408 -3.86 -6.15 -11.85
CA MET A 408 -2.63 -5.39 -11.66
C MET A 408 -2.55 -4.46 -12.88
N THR A 409 -3.26 -3.35 -12.81
CA THR A 409 -2.75 -2.14 -13.40
C THR A 409 -1.61 -1.73 -12.47
N GLU A 410 -0.51 -2.47 -12.51
CA GLU A 410 0.77 -1.79 -12.38
C GLU A 410 0.59 -0.53 -13.22
N PRO A 411 0.96 0.66 -12.72
CA PRO A 411 1.16 1.78 -13.61
C PRO A 411 2.12 1.21 -14.66
N ARG A 412 1.57 0.77 -15.79
CA ARG A 412 2.37 0.24 -16.89
C ARG A 412 3.16 1.45 -17.28
N LEU A 413 4.42 1.43 -16.88
CA LEU A 413 5.38 2.37 -17.40
C LEU A 413 5.22 2.25 -18.90
N THR A 414 4.60 3.24 -19.53
CA THR A 414 4.22 3.19 -20.96
C THR A 414 5.40 2.91 -21.86
N HIS A 415 6.61 3.05 -21.31
CA HIS A 415 7.90 2.82 -21.94
C HIS A 415 8.55 1.48 -21.61
N VAL A 416 7.84 0.56 -20.90
CA VAL A 416 8.35 -0.79 -20.54
C VAL A 416 7.44 -1.86 -21.15
N ARG A 417 8.00 -2.79 -21.91
CA ARG A 417 7.29 -3.96 -22.45
C ARG A 417 7.05 -5.02 -21.36
N GLY A 418 6.19 -5.99 -21.65
CA GLY A 418 5.86 -7.08 -20.73
C GLY A 418 7.07 -7.97 -20.35
N ASP A 419 8.17 -7.92 -21.11
CA ASP A 419 9.44 -8.58 -20.86
C ASP A 419 10.44 -7.73 -20.04
N GLY A 420 10.01 -6.52 -19.59
CA GLY A 420 10.86 -5.59 -18.84
C GLY A 420 11.75 -4.70 -19.72
N SER A 421 11.75 -4.85 -21.04
CA SER A 421 12.56 -4.02 -21.94
C SER A 421 11.95 -2.63 -22.13
N ALA A 422 12.80 -1.60 -22.11
CA ALA A 422 12.38 -0.23 -22.41
C ALA A 422 12.11 -0.06 -23.92
N HIS A 423 11.04 0.69 -24.26
CA HIS A 423 10.74 1.06 -25.64
C HIS A 423 10.12 2.44 -25.70
N MET A 424 10.29 3.11 -26.83
CA MET A 424 9.59 4.36 -27.14
C MET A 424 8.17 4.04 -27.61
N VAL A 425 7.17 4.74 -27.04
CA VAL A 425 5.75 4.50 -27.36
C VAL A 425 5.44 4.95 -28.79
N ASP A 426 4.78 4.11 -29.58
CA ASP A 426 4.30 4.51 -30.90
C ASP A 426 3.14 5.52 -30.76
N VAL A 427 3.34 6.71 -31.32
CA VAL A 427 2.36 7.80 -31.34
C VAL A 427 1.81 8.07 -32.74
N SER A 428 2.20 7.29 -33.76
CA SER A 428 1.83 7.53 -35.18
C SER A 428 0.33 7.56 -35.42
N GLY A 429 -0.44 6.75 -34.68
CA GLY A 429 -1.90 6.68 -34.78
C GLY A 429 -2.68 7.76 -34.00
N LYS A 430 -1.99 8.67 -33.26
CA LYS A 430 -2.67 9.73 -32.51
C LYS A 430 -2.93 10.95 -33.37
N ALA A 431 -4.03 11.65 -33.10
CA ALA A 431 -4.31 12.94 -33.73
C ALA A 431 -3.33 14.02 -33.23
N VAL A 432 -2.95 14.94 -34.11
CA VAL A 432 -2.20 16.14 -33.73
C VAL A 432 -3.15 17.06 -32.96
N THR A 433 -2.76 17.48 -31.76
CA THR A 433 -3.53 18.41 -30.92
C THR A 433 -2.63 19.48 -30.34
N VAL A 434 -3.18 20.67 -30.09
CA VAL A 434 -2.44 21.73 -29.38
C VAL A 434 -2.27 21.30 -27.94
N ARG A 435 -1.04 21.40 -27.41
CA ARG A 435 -0.67 21.01 -26.06
C ARG A 435 0.21 22.06 -25.41
N SER A 436 0.06 22.25 -24.13
CA SER A 436 0.98 23.03 -23.33
C SER A 436 1.33 22.30 -22.03
N ALA A 437 2.53 22.58 -21.53
CA ALA A 437 2.94 22.18 -20.19
C ALA A 437 3.71 23.32 -19.53
N SER A 438 3.49 23.48 -18.24
CA SER A 438 4.24 24.38 -17.38
C SER A 438 4.97 23.61 -16.31
N ALA A 439 6.20 24.04 -16.01
CA ALA A 439 7.01 23.49 -14.93
C ALA A 439 7.57 24.61 -14.07
N ALA A 440 7.84 24.33 -12.81
CA ALA A 440 8.49 25.25 -11.89
C ALA A 440 9.65 24.58 -11.17
N GLY A 441 10.56 25.39 -10.63
CA GLY A 441 11.67 24.97 -9.79
C GLY A 441 12.22 26.14 -8.98
N ARG A 442 13.06 25.84 -8.01
CA ARG A 442 13.71 26.84 -7.15
C ARG A 442 15.21 26.59 -7.11
N VAL A 443 15.97 27.67 -7.07
CA VAL A 443 17.40 27.64 -6.78
C VAL A 443 17.60 28.41 -5.49
N LEU A 444 17.85 27.69 -4.39
CA LEU A 444 18.16 28.31 -3.09
C LEU A 444 19.53 28.93 -3.14
N VAL A 445 19.65 30.20 -2.72
CA VAL A 445 20.87 31.00 -2.81
C VAL A 445 21.06 31.83 -1.53
N SER A 446 22.31 32.24 -1.27
CA SER A 446 22.60 33.11 -0.14
C SER A 446 22.10 34.55 -0.37
N ALA A 447 21.96 35.30 0.71
CA ALA A 447 21.61 36.71 0.67
C ALA A 447 22.59 37.54 -0.19
N GLU A 448 23.87 37.16 -0.23
CA GLU A 448 24.89 37.80 -1.07
C GLU A 448 24.59 37.61 -2.57
N VAL A 449 24.19 36.43 -2.97
CA VAL A 449 23.76 36.13 -4.37
C VAL A 449 22.51 36.92 -4.69
N VAL A 450 21.52 36.96 -3.78
CA VAL A 450 20.28 37.76 -3.99
C VAL A 450 20.62 39.23 -4.21
N ALA A 451 21.50 39.82 -3.37
CA ALA A 451 21.94 41.20 -3.50
C ALA A 451 22.65 41.44 -4.85
N ALA A 452 23.53 40.53 -5.25
CA ALA A 452 24.23 40.61 -6.54
C ALA A 452 23.26 40.51 -7.75
N LEU A 453 22.28 39.64 -7.70
CA LEU A 453 21.27 39.49 -8.79
C LEU A 453 20.30 40.68 -8.88
N ARG A 454 20.01 41.34 -7.74
CA ARG A 454 19.16 42.56 -7.70
C ARG A 454 19.93 43.84 -8.03
N GLY A 455 21.26 43.83 -7.96
CA GLY A 455 22.13 44.97 -8.11
C GLY A 455 22.93 44.98 -9.41
N ALA A 456 24.26 45.18 -9.33
CA ALA A 456 25.16 45.32 -10.49
C ALA A 456 25.46 44.01 -11.27
N GLY A 457 24.82 42.88 -10.92
CA GLY A 457 25.09 41.58 -11.51
C GLY A 457 26.17 40.78 -10.80
N VAL A 458 26.36 39.53 -11.23
CA VAL A 458 27.39 38.62 -10.71
C VAL A 458 28.70 38.78 -11.51
N PRO A 459 29.86 38.29 -10.98
CA PRO A 459 31.14 38.44 -11.66
C PRO A 459 31.20 37.92 -13.12
N LYS A 460 30.31 36.98 -13.48
CA LYS A 460 30.21 36.39 -14.82
C LYS A 460 29.23 37.10 -15.78
N GLY A 461 28.62 38.22 -15.40
CA GLY A 461 27.66 38.97 -16.21
C GLY A 461 26.20 38.72 -15.83
N ASP A 462 25.26 38.90 -16.78
CA ASP A 462 23.82 38.77 -16.56
C ASP A 462 23.42 37.29 -16.40
N ALA A 463 23.42 36.81 -15.15
CA ALA A 463 23.13 35.42 -14.81
C ALA A 463 21.68 35.02 -15.17
N LEU A 464 20.72 35.93 -15.01
CA LEU A 464 19.31 35.63 -15.28
C LEU A 464 19.06 35.51 -16.81
N ALA A 465 19.66 36.38 -17.62
CA ALA A 465 19.57 36.27 -19.05
C ALA A 465 20.22 34.98 -19.59
N VAL A 466 21.41 34.64 -19.09
CA VAL A 466 22.11 33.38 -19.44
C VAL A 466 21.28 32.16 -19.07
N ALA A 467 20.70 32.13 -17.88
CA ALA A 467 19.84 31.02 -17.42
C ALA A 467 18.59 30.89 -18.27
N ARG A 468 17.93 32.02 -18.63
CA ARG A 468 16.75 32.03 -19.51
C ARG A 468 17.06 31.46 -20.89
N ILE A 469 18.14 31.91 -21.52
CA ILE A 469 18.55 31.44 -22.84
C ILE A 469 18.90 29.95 -22.80
N ALA A 470 19.60 29.50 -21.75
CA ALA A 470 19.95 28.09 -21.55
C ALA A 470 18.68 27.21 -21.45
N GLY A 471 17.68 27.64 -20.68
CA GLY A 471 16.39 26.96 -20.58
C GLY A 471 15.66 26.86 -21.92
N ILE A 472 15.57 27.96 -22.68
CA ILE A 472 14.94 27.98 -24.00
C ILE A 472 15.66 27.03 -24.98
N GLN A 473 16.99 27.01 -24.96
CA GLN A 473 17.75 26.10 -25.83
C GLN A 473 17.59 24.64 -25.43
N ALA A 474 17.51 24.35 -24.14
CA ALA A 474 17.39 22.99 -23.61
C ALA A 474 16.10 22.30 -24.09
N VAL A 475 15.00 23.00 -24.17
CA VAL A 475 13.72 22.50 -24.74
C VAL A 475 13.91 21.82 -26.09
N LYS A 476 14.72 22.43 -26.95
CA LYS A 476 14.98 21.93 -28.32
C LYS A 476 15.90 20.71 -28.36
N ARG A 477 16.51 20.35 -27.22
CA ARG A 477 17.41 19.21 -27.04
C ARG A 477 16.90 18.16 -26.10
N THR A 478 15.64 18.25 -25.69
CA THR A 478 15.04 17.26 -24.78
C THR A 478 15.20 15.81 -25.25
N PRO A 479 14.99 15.48 -26.56
CA PRO A 479 15.20 14.13 -27.05
C PRO A 479 16.66 13.63 -26.97
N ASP A 480 17.63 14.55 -27.00
CA ASP A 480 19.05 14.22 -26.85
C ASP A 480 19.42 13.90 -25.41
N LEU A 481 18.65 14.42 -24.44
CA LEU A 481 18.88 14.29 -22.99
C LEU A 481 18.04 13.16 -22.37
N ILE A 482 16.84 12.95 -22.89
CA ILE A 482 15.87 11.97 -22.35
C ILE A 482 15.65 10.88 -23.40
N PRO A 483 16.23 9.68 -23.23
CA PRO A 483 16.34 8.65 -24.29
C PRO A 483 15.02 8.21 -24.92
N LEU A 484 13.90 8.29 -24.18
CA LEU A 484 12.58 7.86 -24.64
C LEU A 484 11.63 9.03 -24.97
N ALA A 485 12.11 10.27 -24.92
CA ALA A 485 11.35 11.43 -25.38
C ALA A 485 11.28 11.48 -26.91
N HIS A 486 10.10 11.75 -27.44
CA HIS A 486 9.93 11.92 -28.88
C HIS A 486 10.49 13.25 -29.34
N PRO A 487 11.14 13.34 -30.53
CA PRO A 487 11.44 14.61 -31.16
C PRO A 487 10.12 15.27 -31.59
N ILE A 488 9.81 16.41 -30.99
CA ILE A 488 8.57 17.17 -31.23
C ILE A 488 8.87 18.58 -31.75
N ALA A 489 7.93 19.13 -32.52
CA ALA A 489 8.01 20.49 -32.99
C ALA A 489 7.62 21.45 -31.85
N VAL A 490 8.60 22.18 -31.30
CA VAL A 490 8.35 23.20 -30.28
C VAL A 490 7.94 24.50 -30.95
N HIS A 491 6.74 25.03 -30.60
CA HIS A 491 6.18 26.24 -31.23
C HIS A 491 6.40 27.50 -30.38
N ALA A 492 6.36 27.38 -29.05
CA ALA A 492 6.64 28.48 -28.13
C ALA A 492 7.29 27.98 -26.84
N VAL A 493 8.17 28.80 -26.29
CA VAL A 493 8.85 28.58 -25.01
C VAL A 493 8.93 29.90 -24.28
N ASP A 494 8.37 29.97 -23.08
CA ASP A 494 8.54 31.06 -22.14
C ASP A 494 9.31 30.53 -20.91
N VAL A 495 10.35 31.25 -20.49
CA VAL A 495 11.13 30.94 -19.27
C VAL A 495 11.27 32.20 -18.43
N ASP A 496 10.69 32.17 -17.24
CA ASP A 496 10.71 33.29 -16.31
C ASP A 496 11.58 32.96 -15.08
N LEU A 497 12.37 33.97 -14.66
CA LEU A 497 13.17 33.87 -13.44
C LEU A 497 12.85 35.07 -12.54
N THR A 498 12.49 34.80 -11.29
CA THR A 498 12.16 35.83 -10.28
C THR A 498 13.07 35.67 -9.07
N VAL A 499 13.75 36.72 -8.67
CA VAL A 499 14.64 36.73 -7.49
C VAL A 499 13.82 37.01 -6.25
N ALA A 500 13.60 35.97 -5.41
CA ALA A 500 13.00 36.05 -4.08
C ALA A 500 14.06 36.37 -3.00
N ASP A 501 13.70 36.30 -1.73
CA ASP A 501 14.61 36.69 -0.64
C ASP A 501 15.67 35.64 -0.30
N ASP A 502 15.39 34.37 -0.60
CA ASP A 502 16.24 33.21 -0.31
C ASP A 502 16.44 32.28 -1.52
N ALA A 503 15.86 32.64 -2.66
CA ALA A 503 15.86 31.78 -3.85
C ALA A 503 15.67 32.56 -5.14
N VAL A 504 16.01 31.92 -6.27
CA VAL A 504 15.50 32.31 -7.58
C VAL A 504 14.43 31.29 -7.99
N LEU A 505 13.23 31.79 -8.23
CA LEU A 505 12.10 31.00 -8.73
C LEU A 505 12.20 30.93 -10.26
N ILE A 506 12.06 29.73 -10.81
CA ILE A 506 12.13 29.49 -12.24
C ILE A 506 10.82 28.87 -12.69
N GLY A 507 10.16 29.48 -13.67
CA GLY A 507 8.99 28.96 -14.34
C GLY A 507 9.27 28.75 -15.82
N ALA A 508 8.74 27.69 -16.41
CA ALA A 508 8.79 27.48 -17.86
C ALA A 508 7.45 27.01 -18.39
N THR A 509 7.00 27.59 -19.49
CA THR A 509 5.82 27.16 -20.24
C THR A 509 6.19 26.85 -21.66
N VAL A 510 5.84 25.64 -22.13
CA VAL A 510 6.16 25.18 -23.48
C VAL A 510 4.87 24.80 -24.21
N ARG A 511 4.78 25.12 -25.51
CA ARG A 511 3.61 24.85 -26.37
C ARG A 511 4.03 24.15 -27.66
N THR A 512 3.19 23.18 -28.05
CA THR A 512 3.33 22.42 -29.29
C THR A 512 1.96 22.13 -29.93
N ALA A 513 1.96 21.75 -31.19
CA ALA A 513 0.87 21.04 -31.84
C ALA A 513 1.43 19.71 -32.36
N ASP A 514 1.29 18.64 -31.53
CA ASP A 514 1.89 17.36 -31.82
C ASP A 514 1.06 16.20 -31.19
N ARG A 515 1.53 14.96 -31.35
CA ARG A 515 0.88 13.71 -30.97
C ARG A 515 1.21 13.22 -29.57
N THR A 516 2.22 13.82 -28.91
CA THR A 516 2.67 13.43 -27.57
C THR A 516 2.67 14.62 -26.60
N GLY A 517 2.81 14.36 -25.29
CA GLY A 517 2.93 15.39 -24.26
C GLY A 517 4.23 16.18 -24.37
N ILE A 518 4.27 17.36 -23.76
CA ILE A 518 5.40 18.28 -23.77
C ILE A 518 5.91 18.59 -22.36
N GLU A 519 5.61 17.72 -21.41
CA GLU A 519 5.96 17.87 -20.00
C GLU A 519 7.48 17.76 -19.79
N MET A 520 8.15 16.88 -20.54
CA MET A 520 9.61 16.71 -20.44
C MET A 520 10.36 17.94 -20.93
N GLU A 521 9.87 18.59 -21.95
CA GLU A 521 10.41 19.85 -22.48
C GLU A 521 10.34 20.97 -21.44
N ALA A 522 9.21 21.09 -20.73
CA ALA A 522 9.03 22.09 -19.68
C ALA A 522 9.96 21.82 -18.48
N LEU A 523 10.07 20.56 -18.05
CA LEU A 523 11.01 20.16 -16.98
C LEU A 523 12.47 20.37 -17.37
N THR A 524 12.84 20.06 -18.61
CA THR A 524 14.19 20.27 -19.13
C THR A 524 14.55 21.76 -19.16
N ALA A 525 13.60 22.62 -19.55
CA ALA A 525 13.79 24.07 -19.53
C ALA A 525 14.14 24.57 -18.11
N VAL A 526 13.34 24.20 -17.10
CA VAL A 526 13.55 24.61 -15.71
C VAL A 526 14.87 24.05 -15.17
N SER A 527 15.14 22.77 -15.42
CA SER A 527 16.35 22.12 -14.91
C SER A 527 17.63 22.72 -15.47
N VAL A 528 17.69 22.99 -16.78
CA VAL A 528 18.89 23.54 -17.41
C VAL A 528 19.03 25.04 -17.10
N ALA A 529 17.94 25.79 -16.98
CA ALA A 529 17.98 27.16 -16.49
C ALA A 529 18.56 27.23 -15.07
N ALA A 530 18.14 26.32 -14.19
CA ALA A 530 18.65 26.21 -12.83
C ALA A 530 20.14 25.86 -12.80
N LEU A 531 20.59 24.88 -13.60
CA LEU A 531 22.00 24.51 -13.72
C LEU A 531 22.86 25.68 -14.24
N ALA A 532 22.38 26.40 -15.24
CA ALA A 532 23.06 27.57 -15.77
C ALA A 532 23.17 28.69 -14.72
N LEU A 533 22.10 28.93 -13.96
CA LEU A 533 22.14 29.89 -12.85
C LEU A 533 23.18 29.48 -11.79
N VAL A 534 23.19 28.22 -11.38
CA VAL A 534 24.19 27.70 -10.43
C VAL A 534 25.60 27.90 -10.95
N ASP A 535 25.88 27.64 -12.24
CA ASP A 535 27.21 27.89 -12.80
C ASP A 535 27.61 29.38 -12.76
N MET A 536 26.66 30.27 -12.93
CA MET A 536 26.92 31.72 -12.89
C MET A 536 27.19 32.23 -11.50
N VAL A 537 26.54 31.68 -10.46
CA VAL A 537 26.61 32.18 -9.07
C VAL A 537 27.54 31.39 -8.16
N LYS A 538 27.99 30.19 -8.54
CA LYS A 538 28.83 29.30 -7.71
C LYS A 538 30.13 29.89 -7.20
N ALA A 539 30.64 30.95 -7.82
CA ALA A 539 31.82 31.68 -7.36
C ALA A 539 31.52 32.55 -6.12
N VAL A 540 30.26 32.95 -5.92
CA VAL A 540 29.78 33.72 -4.77
C VAL A 540 29.24 32.75 -3.69
N ASP A 541 28.44 31.74 -4.08
CA ASP A 541 27.88 30.76 -3.14
C ASP A 541 28.02 29.33 -3.68
N ARG A 542 28.84 28.51 -2.97
CA ARG A 542 29.07 27.10 -3.31
C ARG A 542 27.99 26.16 -2.76
N HIS A 543 27.10 26.65 -1.91
CA HIS A 543 26.03 25.86 -1.26
C HIS A 543 24.68 26.01 -1.95
N THR A 544 24.64 26.65 -3.12
CA THR A 544 23.47 26.79 -3.97
C THR A 544 22.83 25.42 -4.27
N ARG A 545 21.51 25.30 -4.09
CA ARG A 545 20.78 24.05 -4.29
C ARG A 545 19.59 24.22 -5.21
N ILE A 546 19.40 23.29 -6.15
CA ILE A 546 18.22 23.18 -6.99
C ILE A 546 17.19 22.32 -6.28
N THR A 547 15.96 22.80 -6.15
CA THR A 547 14.86 22.07 -5.48
C THR A 547 13.53 22.30 -6.18
N ASP A 548 12.49 21.52 -5.82
CA ASP A 548 11.10 21.69 -6.22
C ASP A 548 10.84 21.69 -7.73
N VAL A 549 11.68 21.01 -8.50
CA VAL A 549 11.51 20.88 -9.95
C VAL A 549 10.36 19.92 -10.23
N ARG A 550 9.26 20.45 -10.79
CA ARG A 550 8.02 19.68 -11.05
C ARG A 550 7.21 20.30 -12.18
N VAL A 551 6.31 19.49 -12.75
CA VAL A 551 5.27 19.99 -13.66
C VAL A 551 4.19 20.66 -12.81
N THR A 552 3.73 21.84 -13.17
CA THR A 552 2.71 22.61 -12.45
C THR A 552 1.38 22.69 -13.19
N ALA A 553 1.38 22.54 -14.50
CA ALA A 553 0.16 22.48 -15.29
C ALA A 553 0.41 21.78 -16.63
N LYS A 554 -0.64 21.21 -17.19
CA LYS A 554 -0.65 20.78 -18.59
C LYS A 554 -2.03 20.91 -19.19
N SER A 555 -2.09 21.11 -20.51
CA SER A 555 -3.33 21.09 -21.26
C SER A 555 -3.19 20.33 -22.57
N GLY A 556 -4.31 19.76 -23.02
CA GLY A 556 -4.42 18.98 -24.24
C GLY A 556 -4.00 17.51 -24.08
N GLY A 557 -4.33 16.72 -25.09
CA GLY A 557 -4.07 15.28 -25.12
C GLY A 557 -5.11 14.42 -24.42
N ARG A 558 -4.86 13.09 -24.34
CA ARG A 558 -5.81 12.10 -23.82
C ARG A 558 -6.06 12.19 -22.30
N SER A 559 -5.09 12.69 -21.56
CA SER A 559 -5.16 12.79 -20.10
C SER A 559 -5.84 14.07 -19.59
N GLY A 560 -6.34 14.92 -20.52
CA GLY A 560 -7.02 16.15 -20.15
C GLY A 560 -6.11 17.23 -19.58
N ASP A 561 -6.73 18.32 -19.13
CA ASP A 561 -6.07 19.48 -18.54
C ASP A 561 -6.00 19.31 -17.03
N TRP A 562 -4.87 19.70 -16.43
CA TRP A 562 -4.74 19.82 -14.97
C TRP A 562 -3.76 20.94 -14.61
N SER A 563 -3.94 21.51 -13.43
CA SER A 563 -3.00 22.45 -12.84
C SER A 563 -2.86 22.15 -11.35
N GLU A 564 -1.67 22.38 -10.81
CA GLU A 564 -1.45 22.40 -9.36
C GLU A 564 -2.28 23.55 -8.76
N ALA A 565 -3.06 23.25 -7.69
CA ALA A 565 -3.93 24.23 -7.03
C ALA A 565 -3.13 25.26 -6.22
#